data_29221b16f0e8597d223dc20abaad7bfc
#
_entry.id   29221b16f0e8597d223dc20abaad7bfc
#
_cell.length_a   1.000
_cell.length_b   1.000
_cell.length_c   1.000
_cell.angle_alpha   90.00
_cell.angle_beta   90.00
_cell.angle_gamma   90.00
#
_symmetry.space_group_name_H-M   'P 1'
#
loop_
_entity.id
_entity.type
_entity.pdbx_description
1 polymer ?
#
loop_
_entity_poly.entity_id
_entity_poly.type
_entity_poly.pdbx_seq_one_letter_code
_entity_poly.pdbx_strand_id
1 'polypeptide(L)'
;MTVNIPIISTALPGLCDNLPVAIYVHGLASGAAGTTINSLARKFKQYRWITTDFGENIETNVAMLNCLICQENPELIVGTSMGGLTVLYADAPNAIKVVCNLALSIADCVRHTIGLGKHNYFCERIDGIQSFELTNEMCCNYDNYIKTNTPLLGKENYAIFSAHDELLGDGASNAAQQVVSTIGYNVYIDAKGVHRMTSSTIKIISKLINKNQ
;
A
#
# COMPACT_ATOMS: atom_id res chain seq x y z
N MET A 1 -11.81 22.36 -6.33
CA MET A 1 -11.49 22.54 -4.89
C MET A 1 -10.30 21.67 -4.60
N THR A 2 -9.19 22.27 -4.17
CA THR A 2 -8.00 21.52 -3.75
C THR A 2 -8.28 20.94 -2.35
N VAL A 3 -8.42 19.63 -2.26
CA VAL A 3 -8.57 18.96 -0.96
C VAL A 3 -7.19 18.97 -0.31
N ASN A 4 -7.07 19.60 0.86
CA ASN A 4 -5.81 19.60 1.62
C ASN A 4 -5.73 18.29 2.40
N ILE A 5 -4.95 17.33 1.87
CA ILE A 5 -4.70 16.05 2.52
C ILE A 5 -3.49 16.22 3.43
N PRO A 6 -3.61 15.99 4.76
CA PRO A 6 -2.45 16.02 5.65
C PRO A 6 -1.45 14.93 5.24
N ILE A 7 -0.19 15.28 5.04
CA ILE A 7 0.87 14.36 4.63
C ILE A 7 2.07 14.42 5.59
N ILE A 8 2.73 13.29 5.77
CA ILE A 8 4.11 13.23 6.27
C ILE A 8 5.04 13.19 5.07
N SER A 9 6.02 14.08 5.03
CA SER A 9 7.12 14.07 4.07
C SER A 9 8.44 13.77 4.82
N THR A 10 9.20 12.81 4.31
CA THR A 10 10.51 12.42 4.89
C THR A 10 11.67 13.15 4.22
N ALA A 11 11.43 14.30 3.70
CA ALA A 11 12.46 15.12 3.09
C ALA A 11 13.29 15.83 4.17
N LEU A 12 14.61 15.81 4.04
CA LEU A 12 15.48 16.68 4.84
C LEU A 12 15.28 18.14 4.39
N PRO A 13 15.00 19.08 5.30
CA PRO A 13 14.81 20.48 4.94
C PRO A 13 16.01 21.01 4.12
N GLY A 14 15.74 21.57 2.94
CA GLY A 14 16.73 22.24 2.10
C GLY A 14 17.40 21.41 1.01
N LEU A 15 17.19 20.09 0.91
CA LEU A 15 17.78 19.24 -0.12
C LEU A 15 16.75 18.62 -1.09
N CYS A 16 15.47 18.89 -0.95
CA CYS A 16 14.42 17.99 -1.39
C CYS A 16 13.45 18.50 -2.44
N ASP A 17 13.50 19.76 -2.82
CA ASP A 17 12.56 20.34 -3.78
C ASP A 17 12.69 19.78 -5.21
N ASN A 18 13.80 19.08 -5.49
CA ASN A 18 14.08 18.50 -6.80
C ASN A 18 14.10 16.95 -6.82
N LEU A 19 13.86 16.27 -5.70
CA LEU A 19 13.83 14.82 -5.71
C LEU A 19 12.49 14.29 -6.28
N PRO A 20 12.54 13.21 -7.07
CA PRO A 20 11.31 12.55 -7.50
C PRO A 20 10.51 12.06 -6.29
N VAL A 21 9.19 12.08 -6.43
CA VAL A 21 8.28 11.71 -5.35
C VAL A 21 8.04 10.22 -5.34
N ALA A 22 8.03 9.64 -4.15
CA ALA A 22 7.50 8.30 -3.91
C ALA A 22 6.39 8.35 -2.87
N ILE A 23 5.30 7.62 -3.10
CA ILE A 23 4.18 7.49 -2.16
C ILE A 23 4.21 6.12 -1.49
N TYR A 24 4.03 6.10 -0.17
CA TYR A 24 3.80 4.88 0.59
C TYR A 24 2.36 4.81 1.08
N VAL A 25 1.69 3.68 0.84
CA VAL A 25 0.31 3.39 1.26
C VAL A 25 0.34 2.24 2.25
N HIS A 26 0.03 2.54 3.51
CA HIS A 26 0.10 1.57 4.60
C HIS A 26 -1.08 0.58 4.62
N GLY A 27 -0.93 -0.53 5.34
CA GLY A 27 -1.98 -1.53 5.54
C GLY A 27 -3.00 -1.13 6.61
N LEU A 28 -4.00 -2.01 6.81
CA LEU A 28 -5.01 -1.88 7.85
C LEU A 28 -4.38 -1.70 9.23
N ALA A 29 -5.03 -0.95 10.11
CA ALA A 29 -4.60 -0.66 11.48
C ALA A 29 -3.25 0.05 11.62
N SER A 30 -2.68 0.56 10.53
CA SER A 30 -1.44 1.35 10.53
C SER A 30 -1.74 2.83 10.30
N GLY A 31 -0.71 3.66 10.15
CA GLY A 31 -0.83 5.09 9.88
C GLY A 31 0.43 5.64 9.24
N ALA A 32 0.38 6.92 8.90
CA ALA A 32 1.47 7.64 8.25
C ALA A 32 2.77 7.64 9.06
N ALA A 33 2.71 7.68 10.39
CA ALA A 33 3.87 7.66 11.29
C ALA A 33 4.50 6.28 11.50
N GLY A 34 4.04 5.25 10.78
CA GLY A 34 4.53 3.87 10.89
C GLY A 34 6.02 3.73 10.55
N THR A 35 6.65 2.63 11.04
CA THR A 35 8.09 2.39 10.85
C THR A 35 8.50 2.07 9.42
N THR A 36 7.58 1.59 8.59
CA THR A 36 7.85 1.16 7.19
C THR A 36 8.27 2.34 6.32
N ILE A 37 7.59 3.49 6.41
CA ILE A 37 7.95 4.69 5.64
C ILE A 37 9.37 5.14 5.96
N ASN A 38 9.77 5.12 7.22
CA ASN A 38 11.13 5.48 7.65
C ASN A 38 12.19 4.50 7.09
N SER A 39 11.84 3.22 6.96
CA SER A 39 12.73 2.20 6.40
C SER A 39 12.90 2.37 4.89
N LEU A 40 11.81 2.68 4.19
CA LEU A 40 11.83 3.01 2.76
C LEU A 40 12.65 4.28 2.50
N ALA A 41 12.40 5.36 3.24
CA ALA A 41 13.11 6.62 3.08
C ALA A 41 14.62 6.50 3.35
N ARG A 42 15.03 5.71 4.35
CA ARG A 42 16.45 5.42 4.60
C ARG A 42 17.11 4.64 3.48
N LYS A 43 16.37 3.71 2.85
CA LYS A 43 16.91 2.87 1.79
C LYS A 43 16.94 3.58 0.44
N PHE A 44 15.92 4.34 0.12
CA PHE A 44 15.73 5.00 -1.18
C PHE A 44 15.82 6.51 -1.05
N LYS A 45 17.02 7.00 -0.73
CA LYS A 45 17.31 8.42 -0.48
C LYS A 45 17.17 9.31 -1.73
N GLN A 46 17.08 8.69 -2.90
CA GLN A 46 16.85 9.37 -4.18
C GLN A 46 15.40 9.84 -4.36
N TYR A 47 14.48 9.48 -3.44
CA TYR A 47 13.10 9.90 -3.46
C TYR A 47 12.75 10.79 -2.26
N ARG A 48 11.88 11.76 -2.47
CA ARG A 48 11.09 12.39 -1.45
C ARG A 48 9.87 11.51 -1.17
N TRP A 49 9.84 10.83 -0.04
CA TRP A 49 8.74 9.97 0.35
C TRP A 49 7.62 10.77 1.00
N ILE A 50 6.40 10.49 0.59
CA ILE A 50 5.20 11.02 1.21
C ILE A 50 4.24 9.88 1.57
N THR A 51 3.45 10.10 2.60
CA THR A 51 2.37 9.22 3.04
C THR A 51 1.32 10.04 3.78
N THR A 52 0.13 9.48 3.93
CA THR A 52 -0.97 10.01 4.73
C THR A 52 -1.64 8.88 5.50
N ASP A 53 -2.59 9.22 6.37
CA ASP A 53 -3.40 8.22 7.05
C ASP A 53 -4.53 7.75 6.15
N PHE A 54 -4.46 6.48 5.74
CA PHE A 54 -5.54 5.79 5.04
C PHE A 54 -6.47 5.12 6.07
N GLY A 55 -7.78 5.16 5.78
CA GLY A 55 -8.80 4.56 6.65
C GLY A 55 -9.24 3.16 6.21
N GLU A 56 -10.44 2.77 6.66
CA GLU A 56 -10.99 1.44 6.43
C GLU A 56 -11.88 1.37 5.17
N ASN A 57 -12.14 2.50 4.51
CA ASN A 57 -13.00 2.55 3.33
C ASN A 57 -12.17 2.59 2.05
N ILE A 58 -12.35 1.58 1.18
CA ILE A 58 -11.55 1.44 -0.05
C ILE A 58 -11.78 2.56 -1.05
N GLU A 59 -13.03 3.01 -1.23
CA GLU A 59 -13.36 4.07 -2.18
C GLU A 59 -12.71 5.39 -1.77
N THR A 60 -12.79 5.72 -0.48
CA THR A 60 -12.15 6.91 0.09
C THR A 60 -10.63 6.82 -0.05
N ASN A 61 -10.03 5.66 0.21
CA ASN A 61 -8.60 5.45 0.11
C ASN A 61 -8.10 5.62 -1.33
N VAL A 62 -8.80 5.04 -2.30
CA VAL A 62 -8.43 5.17 -3.73
C VAL A 62 -8.61 6.62 -4.19
N ALA A 63 -9.71 7.29 -3.82
CA ALA A 63 -9.93 8.70 -4.15
C ALA A 63 -8.84 9.61 -3.55
N MET A 64 -8.47 9.37 -2.29
CA MET A 64 -7.40 10.10 -1.60
C MET A 64 -6.04 9.88 -2.27
N LEU A 65 -5.72 8.62 -2.61
CA LEU A 65 -4.47 8.31 -3.31
C LEU A 65 -4.42 8.94 -4.70
N ASN A 66 -5.52 8.91 -5.46
CA ASN A 66 -5.60 9.57 -6.77
C ASN A 66 -5.43 11.10 -6.65
N CYS A 67 -5.96 11.71 -5.59
CA CYS A 67 -5.73 13.13 -5.32
C CYS A 67 -4.25 13.43 -5.06
N LEU A 68 -3.56 12.61 -4.24
CA LEU A 68 -2.12 12.73 -3.99
C LEU A 68 -1.30 12.51 -5.27
N ILE A 69 -1.67 11.53 -6.09
CA ILE A 69 -1.01 11.26 -7.38
C ILE A 69 -1.11 12.48 -8.30
N CYS A 70 -2.29 13.09 -8.39
CA CYS A 70 -2.51 14.29 -9.20
C CYS A 70 -1.70 15.49 -8.70
N GLN A 71 -1.58 15.66 -7.38
CA GLN A 71 -0.86 16.79 -6.75
C GLN A 71 0.66 16.65 -6.85
N GLU A 72 1.17 15.45 -6.63
CA GLU A 72 2.59 15.18 -6.39
C GLU A 72 3.31 14.54 -7.58
N ASN A 73 2.56 14.02 -8.56
CA ASN A 73 3.09 13.34 -9.76
C ASN A 73 4.21 12.32 -9.42
N PRO A 74 3.93 11.27 -8.62
CA PRO A 74 4.95 10.37 -8.13
C PRO A 74 5.53 9.49 -9.23
N GLU A 75 6.83 9.16 -9.12
CA GLU A 75 7.48 8.16 -9.96
C GLU A 75 7.35 6.73 -9.41
N LEU A 76 7.11 6.60 -8.09
CA LEU A 76 7.02 5.32 -7.40
C LEU A 76 5.86 5.34 -6.40
N ILE A 77 5.06 4.28 -6.38
CA ILE A 77 4.03 4.07 -5.37
C ILE A 77 4.20 2.66 -4.79
N VAL A 78 4.34 2.58 -3.47
CA VAL A 78 4.50 1.31 -2.76
C VAL A 78 3.34 1.14 -1.79
N GLY A 79 2.60 0.04 -1.90
CA GLY A 79 1.51 -0.30 -0.99
C GLY A 79 1.70 -1.65 -0.32
N THR A 80 1.25 -1.78 0.93
CA THR A 80 1.31 -3.06 1.67
C THR A 80 -0.08 -3.50 2.12
N SER A 81 -0.39 -4.80 1.99
CA SER A 81 -1.65 -5.38 2.46
C SER A 81 -2.88 -4.64 1.87
N MET A 82 -3.74 -4.09 2.70
CA MET A 82 -4.85 -3.21 2.29
C MET A 82 -4.36 -1.99 1.48
N GLY A 83 -3.21 -1.40 1.83
CA GLY A 83 -2.61 -0.33 1.05
C GLY A 83 -2.16 -0.80 -0.34
N GLY A 84 -1.73 -2.05 -0.47
CA GLY A 84 -1.47 -2.68 -1.77
C GLY A 84 -2.74 -2.77 -2.64
N LEU A 85 -3.88 -3.08 -2.02
CA LEU A 85 -5.17 -3.08 -2.70
C LEU A 85 -5.55 -1.67 -3.18
N THR A 86 -5.35 -0.66 -2.35
CA THR A 86 -5.56 0.75 -2.73
C THR A 86 -4.70 1.14 -3.95
N VAL A 87 -3.41 0.76 -3.94
CA VAL A 87 -2.48 1.01 -5.08
C VAL A 87 -2.91 0.28 -6.34
N LEU A 88 -3.45 -0.93 -6.22
CA LEU A 88 -3.92 -1.72 -7.35
C LEU A 88 -4.97 -0.96 -8.19
N TYR A 89 -5.88 -0.24 -7.52
CA TYR A 89 -6.97 0.51 -8.16
C TYR A 89 -6.68 1.99 -8.41
N ALA A 90 -5.55 2.51 -7.94
CA ALA A 90 -5.19 3.92 -8.14
C ALA A 90 -4.80 4.20 -9.61
N ASP A 91 -5.17 5.36 -10.12
CA ASP A 91 -4.82 5.84 -11.47
C ASP A 91 -3.44 6.53 -11.46
N ALA A 92 -2.41 5.79 -11.83
CA ALA A 92 -1.02 6.26 -11.84
C ALA A 92 -0.24 5.73 -13.06
N PRO A 93 -0.64 6.09 -14.28
CA PRO A 93 -0.06 5.51 -15.51
C PRO A 93 1.43 5.82 -15.67
N ASN A 94 1.94 6.87 -15.04
CA ASN A 94 3.35 7.30 -15.14
C ASN A 94 4.23 6.76 -14.00
N ALA A 95 3.64 6.16 -12.96
CA ALA A 95 4.37 5.67 -11.80
C ALA A 95 4.69 4.18 -11.90
N ILE A 96 5.78 3.76 -11.28
CA ILE A 96 6.05 2.37 -10.95
C ILE A 96 5.16 2.00 -9.76
N LYS A 97 4.35 0.95 -9.89
CA LYS A 97 3.51 0.43 -8.81
C LYS A 97 4.12 -0.82 -8.21
N VAL A 98 4.29 -0.82 -6.90
CA VAL A 98 4.76 -1.99 -6.14
C VAL A 98 3.73 -2.32 -5.07
N VAL A 99 3.13 -3.50 -5.14
CA VAL A 99 2.22 -4.01 -4.12
C VAL A 99 2.88 -5.15 -3.36
N CYS A 100 2.84 -5.09 -2.02
CA CYS A 100 3.44 -6.09 -1.16
C CYS A 100 2.37 -6.77 -0.31
N ASN A 101 2.33 -8.10 -0.31
CA ASN A 101 1.36 -8.90 0.44
C ASN A 101 -0.07 -8.41 0.26
N LEU A 102 -0.46 -8.27 -1.00
CA LEU A 102 -1.73 -7.71 -1.43
C LEU A 102 -2.92 -8.46 -0.83
N ALA A 103 -3.75 -7.77 -0.07
CA ALA A 103 -4.91 -8.33 0.62
C ALA A 103 -6.18 -8.28 -0.25
N LEU A 104 -6.25 -9.06 -1.35
CA LEU A 104 -7.46 -9.18 -2.16
C LEU A 104 -8.63 -9.78 -1.37
N SER A 105 -8.36 -10.64 -0.39
CA SER A 105 -9.35 -11.25 0.49
C SER A 105 -9.48 -10.53 1.83
N ILE A 106 -9.31 -9.20 1.85
CA ILE A 106 -9.34 -8.41 3.10
C ILE A 106 -10.64 -8.64 3.88
N ALA A 107 -11.78 -8.76 3.22
CA ALA A 107 -13.07 -9.01 3.86
C ALA A 107 -13.08 -10.35 4.59
N ASP A 108 -12.56 -11.41 3.98
CA ASP A 108 -12.45 -12.73 4.62
C ASP A 108 -11.44 -12.72 5.76
N CYS A 109 -10.32 -12.03 5.59
CA CYS A 109 -9.31 -11.85 6.63
C CYS A 109 -9.91 -11.14 7.84
N VAL A 110 -10.72 -10.10 7.64
CA VAL A 110 -11.44 -9.41 8.73
C VAL A 110 -12.45 -10.33 9.40
N ARG A 111 -13.29 -11.04 8.63
CA ARG A 111 -14.34 -11.91 9.19
C ARG A 111 -13.78 -13.10 9.97
N HIS A 112 -12.67 -13.68 9.54
CA HIS A 112 -12.20 -14.99 10.02
C HIS A 112 -10.88 -14.96 10.80
N THR A 113 -10.07 -13.92 10.64
CA THR A 113 -8.74 -13.84 11.26
C THR A 113 -8.60 -12.67 12.23
N ILE A 114 -8.95 -11.45 11.80
CA ILE A 114 -8.78 -10.24 12.62
C ILE A 114 -9.92 -10.09 13.61
N GLY A 115 -11.16 -10.34 13.16
CA GLY A 115 -12.39 -10.16 13.92
C GLY A 115 -13.07 -8.81 13.66
N LEU A 116 -14.40 -8.82 13.73
CA LEU A 116 -15.22 -7.62 13.68
C LEU A 116 -15.19 -6.88 15.02
N GLY A 117 -15.50 -5.59 15.00
CA GLY A 117 -15.60 -4.75 16.17
C GLY A 117 -14.55 -3.67 16.25
N LYS A 118 -14.36 -3.12 17.46
CA LYS A 118 -13.44 -2.00 17.70
C LYS A 118 -11.99 -2.48 17.82
N HIS A 119 -11.09 -1.81 17.09
CA HIS A 119 -9.66 -2.06 17.08
C HIS A 119 -8.88 -0.76 17.30
N ASN A 120 -7.66 -0.85 17.81
CA ASN A 120 -6.74 0.27 17.92
C ASN A 120 -5.74 0.25 16.76
N TYR A 121 -5.31 1.43 16.33
CA TYR A 121 -4.19 1.55 15.41
C TYR A 121 -2.87 1.15 16.09
N PHE A 122 -1.98 0.53 15.32
CA PHE A 122 -0.66 0.08 15.83
C PHE A 122 0.36 1.20 15.97
N CYS A 123 0.09 2.36 15.41
CA CYS A 123 0.95 3.53 15.49
C CYS A 123 0.12 4.80 15.59
N GLU A 124 0.75 5.85 16.05
CA GLU A 124 0.16 7.18 16.06
C GLU A 124 -0.19 7.64 14.64
N ARG A 125 -1.32 8.30 14.50
CA ARG A 125 -1.82 8.86 13.25
C ARG A 125 -1.76 10.37 13.29
N ILE A 126 -1.55 10.99 12.12
CA ILE A 126 -1.51 12.47 12.00
C ILE A 126 -2.91 13.10 12.14
N ASP A 127 -3.97 12.32 11.91
CA ASP A 127 -5.35 12.76 12.13
C ASP A 127 -5.78 12.65 13.61
N GLY A 128 -4.94 12.07 14.47
CA GLY A 128 -5.21 11.90 15.91
C GLY A 128 -6.20 10.80 16.27
N ILE A 129 -6.72 10.06 15.27
CA ILE A 129 -7.66 8.96 15.51
C ILE A 129 -6.90 7.77 16.09
N GLN A 130 -7.35 7.23 17.23
CA GLN A 130 -6.67 6.14 17.93
C GLN A 130 -7.28 4.77 17.68
N SER A 131 -8.53 4.71 17.27
CA SER A 131 -9.26 3.46 17.05
C SER A 131 -10.23 3.56 15.88
N PHE A 132 -10.60 2.41 15.34
CA PHE A 132 -11.52 2.25 14.24
C PHE A 132 -12.42 1.06 14.48
N GLU A 133 -13.45 0.89 13.67
CA GLU A 133 -14.39 -0.23 13.78
C GLU A 133 -14.41 -1.04 12.49
N LEU A 134 -14.23 -2.35 12.60
CA LEU A 134 -14.37 -3.30 11.51
C LEU A 134 -15.79 -3.87 11.51
N THR A 135 -16.52 -3.62 10.44
CA THR A 135 -17.93 -4.00 10.30
C THR A 135 -18.15 -4.94 9.12
N ASN A 136 -19.27 -5.67 9.14
CA ASN A 136 -19.71 -6.44 7.97
C ASN A 136 -20.01 -5.53 6.78
N GLU A 137 -20.48 -4.33 6.98
CA GLU A 137 -20.70 -3.35 5.92
C GLU A 137 -19.40 -3.00 5.21
N MET A 138 -18.34 -2.71 5.96
CA MET A 138 -17.00 -2.51 5.42
C MET A 138 -16.56 -3.72 4.58
N CYS A 139 -16.70 -4.94 5.09
CA CYS A 139 -16.37 -6.16 4.35
C CYS A 139 -17.13 -6.26 3.02
N CYS A 140 -18.44 -6.03 3.06
CA CYS A 140 -19.28 -6.03 1.86
C CYS A 140 -18.85 -4.93 0.85
N ASN A 141 -18.45 -3.76 1.34
CA ASN A 141 -17.94 -2.68 0.49
C ASN A 141 -16.64 -3.07 -0.22
N TYR A 142 -15.70 -3.74 0.46
CA TYR A 142 -14.50 -4.28 -0.17
C TYR A 142 -14.82 -5.34 -1.23
N ASP A 143 -15.66 -6.34 -0.88
CA ASP A 143 -16.07 -7.41 -1.80
C ASP A 143 -16.73 -6.83 -3.06
N ASN A 144 -17.62 -5.85 -2.87
CA ASN A 144 -18.32 -5.19 -3.96
C ASN A 144 -17.38 -4.33 -4.81
N TYR A 145 -16.49 -3.57 -4.17
CA TYR A 145 -15.52 -2.73 -4.87
C TYR A 145 -14.59 -3.55 -5.77
N ILE A 146 -14.05 -4.64 -5.25
CA ILE A 146 -13.18 -5.56 -5.99
C ILE A 146 -13.92 -6.18 -7.17
N LYS A 147 -15.19 -6.53 -6.99
CA LYS A 147 -16.02 -7.14 -8.03
C LYS A 147 -16.42 -6.17 -9.14
N THR A 148 -16.63 -4.90 -8.83
CA THR A 148 -17.21 -3.92 -9.77
C THR A 148 -16.18 -3.02 -10.43
N ASN A 149 -14.96 -2.94 -9.89
CA ASN A 149 -13.91 -2.10 -10.41
C ASN A 149 -12.80 -2.90 -11.09
N THR A 150 -12.18 -2.29 -12.09
CA THR A 150 -11.05 -2.89 -12.80
C THR A 150 -9.74 -2.32 -12.25
N PRO A 151 -8.76 -3.18 -11.89
CA PRO A 151 -7.42 -2.73 -11.55
C PRO A 151 -6.78 -1.92 -12.67
N LEU A 152 -6.03 -0.89 -12.28
CA LEU A 152 -5.34 0.00 -13.21
C LEU A 152 -3.83 -0.25 -13.18
N LEU A 153 -3.19 -0.23 -14.36
CA LEU A 153 -1.76 -0.39 -14.47
C LEU A 153 -1.03 0.95 -14.40
N GLY A 154 0.16 0.93 -13.80
CA GLY A 154 1.15 2.00 -13.89
C GLY A 154 2.11 1.79 -15.05
N LYS A 155 3.17 2.60 -15.12
CA LYS A 155 4.28 2.46 -16.07
C LYS A 155 4.93 1.08 -15.98
N GLU A 156 5.10 0.59 -14.76
CA GLU A 156 5.58 -0.75 -14.44
C GLU A 156 4.85 -1.25 -13.19
N ASN A 157 4.64 -2.56 -13.11
CA ASN A 157 3.81 -3.14 -12.07
C ASN A 157 4.48 -4.37 -11.47
N TYR A 158 4.73 -4.32 -10.16
CA TYR A 158 5.40 -5.36 -9.40
C TYR A 158 4.56 -5.77 -8.21
N ALA A 159 4.44 -7.08 -8.00
CA ALA A 159 3.79 -7.66 -6.83
C ALA A 159 4.79 -8.53 -6.08
N ILE A 160 4.96 -8.31 -4.79
CA ILE A 160 5.86 -9.08 -3.93
C ILE A 160 5.01 -9.76 -2.87
N PHE A 161 5.09 -11.09 -2.81
CA PHE A 161 4.40 -11.89 -1.80
C PHE A 161 5.41 -12.57 -0.90
N SER A 162 5.12 -12.59 0.37
CA SER A 162 5.95 -13.25 1.39
C SER A 162 5.63 -14.74 1.47
N ALA A 163 6.67 -15.58 1.53
CA ALA A 163 6.49 -17.02 1.65
C ALA A 163 5.94 -17.47 3.02
N HIS A 164 5.98 -16.59 4.01
CA HIS A 164 5.53 -16.85 5.39
C HIS A 164 4.52 -15.78 5.84
N ASP A 165 3.52 -15.51 5.00
CA ASP A 165 2.45 -14.55 5.33
C ASP A 165 1.49 -15.17 6.34
N GLU A 166 1.69 -14.87 7.61
CA GLU A 166 0.93 -15.40 8.73
C GLU A 166 -0.49 -14.84 8.84
N LEU A 167 -0.77 -13.74 8.13
CA LEU A 167 -2.10 -13.08 8.19
C LEU A 167 -3.00 -13.51 7.04
N LEU A 168 -2.50 -13.54 5.82
CA LEU A 168 -3.28 -13.92 4.65
C LEU A 168 -3.32 -15.43 4.45
N GLY A 169 -2.23 -16.11 4.80
CA GLY A 169 -2.05 -17.55 4.56
C GLY A 169 -1.80 -17.89 3.08
N ASP A 170 -1.37 -19.13 2.84
CA ASP A 170 -0.92 -19.57 1.52
C ASP A 170 -2.04 -19.53 0.46
N GLY A 171 -3.25 -19.91 0.84
CA GLY A 171 -4.38 -19.96 -0.09
C GLY A 171 -4.76 -18.60 -0.66
N ALA A 172 -4.93 -17.59 0.21
CA ALA A 172 -5.27 -16.24 -0.20
C ALA A 172 -4.11 -15.56 -0.93
N SER A 173 -2.87 -15.79 -0.48
CA SER A 173 -1.66 -15.29 -1.14
C SER A 173 -1.54 -15.83 -2.57
N ASN A 174 -1.70 -17.15 -2.77
CA ASN A 174 -1.64 -17.78 -4.09
C ASN A 174 -2.76 -17.29 -5.03
N ALA A 175 -3.98 -17.12 -4.53
CA ALA A 175 -5.07 -16.56 -5.31
C ALA A 175 -4.77 -15.11 -5.75
N ALA A 176 -4.24 -14.28 -4.86
CA ALA A 176 -3.84 -12.91 -5.18
C ALA A 176 -2.71 -12.87 -6.22
N GLN A 177 -1.71 -13.76 -6.13
CA GLN A 177 -0.63 -13.88 -7.11
C GLN A 177 -1.17 -14.18 -8.51
N GLN A 178 -2.11 -15.11 -8.64
CA GLN A 178 -2.72 -15.46 -9.91
C GLN A 178 -3.48 -14.28 -10.51
N VAL A 179 -4.28 -13.58 -9.71
CA VAL A 179 -5.04 -12.41 -10.17
C VAL A 179 -4.10 -11.33 -10.68
N VAL A 180 -3.12 -10.90 -9.89
CA VAL A 180 -2.23 -9.80 -10.30
C VAL A 180 -1.33 -10.17 -11.47
N SER A 181 -0.91 -11.43 -11.58
CA SER A 181 -0.16 -11.92 -12.74
C SER A 181 -1.01 -11.84 -14.02
N THR A 182 -2.29 -12.22 -13.95
CA THR A 182 -3.21 -12.16 -15.10
C THR A 182 -3.45 -10.75 -15.59
N ILE A 183 -3.45 -9.75 -14.69
CA ILE A 183 -3.66 -8.35 -15.05
C ILE A 183 -2.38 -7.61 -15.43
N GLY A 184 -1.21 -8.27 -15.43
CA GLY A 184 0.05 -7.70 -15.94
C GLY A 184 1.07 -7.27 -14.89
N TYR A 185 0.94 -7.70 -13.62
CA TYR A 185 1.98 -7.51 -12.63
C TYR A 185 3.07 -8.56 -12.74
N ASN A 186 4.32 -8.14 -12.61
CA ASN A 186 5.45 -9.06 -12.43
C ASN A 186 5.48 -9.53 -10.97
N VAL A 187 5.33 -10.84 -10.75
CA VAL A 187 5.20 -11.43 -9.40
C VAL A 187 6.56 -11.91 -8.89
N TYR A 188 6.87 -11.58 -7.64
CA TYR A 188 8.09 -12.00 -6.92
C TYR A 188 7.73 -12.59 -5.56
N ILE A 189 8.49 -13.59 -5.14
CA ILE A 189 8.33 -14.21 -3.83
C ILE A 189 9.50 -13.80 -2.92
N ASP A 190 9.16 -13.21 -1.77
CA ASP A 190 10.11 -13.01 -0.68
C ASP A 190 10.17 -14.26 0.19
N ALA A 191 11.15 -15.12 -0.07
CA ALA A 191 11.31 -16.41 0.63
C ALA A 191 11.56 -16.27 2.15
N LYS A 192 11.90 -15.06 2.63
CA LYS A 192 12.14 -14.76 4.05
C LYS A 192 11.10 -13.75 4.59
N GLY A 193 10.15 -13.36 3.77
CA GLY A 193 9.14 -12.38 4.12
C GLY A 193 8.07 -12.96 5.03
N VAL A 194 7.48 -12.07 5.83
CA VAL A 194 6.26 -12.26 6.62
C VAL A 194 5.23 -11.21 6.17
N HIS A 195 4.03 -11.17 6.74
CA HIS A 195 2.99 -10.23 6.30
C HIS A 195 3.46 -8.77 6.28
N ARG A 196 4.20 -8.34 7.29
CA ARG A 196 4.77 -6.98 7.34
C ARG A 196 5.97 -6.87 6.38
N MET A 197 6.12 -5.70 5.76
CA MET A 197 7.29 -5.40 4.94
C MET A 197 8.58 -5.49 5.78
N THR A 198 9.50 -6.34 5.35
CA THR A 198 10.79 -6.58 6.01
C THR A 198 11.95 -5.95 5.23
N SER A 199 13.15 -6.02 5.80
CA SER A 199 14.38 -5.63 5.09
C SER A 199 14.64 -6.50 3.84
N SER A 200 14.14 -7.73 3.82
CA SER A 200 14.18 -8.63 2.67
C SER A 200 13.31 -8.10 1.53
N THR A 201 12.07 -7.75 1.85
CA THR A 201 11.12 -7.14 0.90
C THR A 201 11.67 -5.84 0.31
N ILE A 202 12.23 -4.96 1.16
CA ILE A 202 12.85 -3.69 0.72
C ILE A 202 14.05 -3.94 -0.21
N LYS A 203 14.83 -5.00 0.00
CA LYS A 203 15.92 -5.38 -0.91
C LYS A 203 15.39 -5.83 -2.28
N ILE A 204 14.27 -6.55 -2.33
CA ILE A 204 13.62 -6.93 -3.59
C ILE A 204 13.17 -5.66 -4.32
N ILE A 205 12.42 -4.76 -3.66
CA ILE A 205 12.02 -3.47 -4.23
C ILE A 205 13.23 -2.73 -4.81
N SER A 206 14.34 -2.66 -4.06
CA SER A 206 15.56 -1.98 -4.51
C SER A 206 16.13 -2.56 -5.81
N LYS A 207 16.08 -3.88 -5.99
CA LYS A 207 16.53 -4.52 -7.22
C LYS A 207 15.61 -4.23 -8.40
N LEU A 208 14.31 -4.13 -8.15
CA LEU A 208 13.32 -3.90 -9.20
C LEU A 208 13.41 -2.48 -9.76
N ILE A 209 13.43 -1.47 -8.89
CA ILE A 209 13.46 -0.07 -9.34
C ILE A 209 14.83 0.36 -9.89
N ASN A 210 15.94 -0.27 -9.46
CA ASN A 210 17.28 0.05 -9.98
C ASN A 210 17.61 -0.65 -11.33
N LYS A 211 16.81 -1.63 -11.75
CA LYS A 211 16.96 -2.23 -13.08
C LYS A 211 16.56 -1.29 -14.22
N ASN A 212 15.87 -0.24 -13.89
CA ASN A 212 15.22 0.66 -14.85
C ASN A 212 15.84 2.06 -14.85
N GLN A 213 16.95 2.23 -14.12
CA GLN A 213 17.84 3.38 -14.17
C GLN A 213 19.12 3.01 -14.95
#